data_f96aeb79947bfbcbeff24a51edc4ff0a
#
_entry.id   f96aeb79947bfbcbeff24a51edc4ff0a
#
_cell.length_a   1.000
_cell.length_b   1.000
_cell.length_c   1.000
_cell.angle_alpha   90.00
_cell.angle_beta   90.00
_cell.angle_gamma   90.00
#
_symmetry.space_group_name_H-M   'P 1'
#
loop_
_entity.id
_entity.type
_entity.pdbx_description
1 polymer ?
#
loop_
_entity_poly.entity_id
_entity_poly.type
_entity_poly.pdbx_seq_one_letter_code
_entity_poly.pdbx_strand_id
1 'polypeptide(L)'
;MIQAGVIGVGQTKYDAKRRDVSMAGLVREAIDNAMLAANLEWDAIDAVILGKAPDMFEGVIMPELYLADAIGAVGKPVLRVHTAGSVGGSTAVIAASHVCSGQFKTVLTVTFEKQSESNATWLRHHSLHVTR
;
A
#
# COMPACT_ATOMS: atom_id res chain seq x y z
N MET A 1 -25.18 -0.44 -13.16
CA MET A 1 -23.74 -0.78 -13.04
C MET A 1 -23.16 0.13 -11.96
N ILE A 2 -22.55 -0.44 -10.94
CA ILE A 2 -21.87 0.33 -9.88
C ILE A 2 -20.54 0.83 -10.47
N GLN A 3 -20.25 2.12 -10.27
CA GLN A 3 -18.98 2.72 -10.69
C GLN A 3 -18.16 3.08 -9.46
N ALA A 4 -16.86 2.83 -9.52
CA ALA A 4 -15.93 3.26 -8.49
C ALA A 4 -15.37 4.64 -8.85
N GLY A 5 -15.25 5.51 -7.83
CA GLY A 5 -14.63 6.83 -7.95
C GLY A 5 -13.57 7.04 -6.88
N VAL A 6 -12.54 7.81 -7.19
CA VAL A 6 -11.56 8.25 -6.19
C VAL A 6 -12.12 9.46 -5.47
N ILE A 7 -12.22 9.39 -4.14
CA ILE A 7 -12.81 10.43 -3.29
C ILE A 7 -11.79 11.16 -2.42
N GLY A 8 -10.58 10.64 -2.29
CA GLY A 8 -9.48 11.27 -1.58
C GLY A 8 -8.14 10.70 -2.01
N VAL A 9 -7.12 11.54 -2.00
CA VAL A 9 -5.74 11.15 -2.35
C VAL A 9 -4.80 11.75 -1.32
N GLY A 10 -3.87 10.94 -0.84
CA GLY A 10 -2.81 11.37 0.05
C GLY A 10 -1.45 10.84 -0.41
N GLN A 11 -0.43 11.64 -0.22
CA GLN A 11 0.93 11.31 -0.57
C GLN A 11 1.88 11.91 0.46
N THR A 12 2.95 11.18 0.75
CA THR A 12 4.06 11.72 1.53
C THR A 12 4.91 12.65 0.69
N LYS A 13 5.69 13.51 1.34
CA LYS A 13 6.73 14.27 0.65
C LYS A 13 7.67 13.31 -0.07
N TYR A 14 7.93 13.60 -1.34
CA TYR A 14 8.90 12.85 -2.13
C TYR A 14 10.32 13.19 -1.65
N ASP A 15 10.99 12.20 -1.08
CA ASP A 15 12.35 12.34 -0.57
C ASP A 15 13.10 11.01 -0.79
N ALA A 16 14.35 11.09 -1.21
CA ALA A 16 15.17 9.92 -1.45
C ALA A 16 15.51 9.12 -0.17
N LYS A 17 15.45 9.77 1.00
CA LYS A 17 15.82 9.15 2.30
C LYS A 17 14.95 9.70 3.44
N ARG A 18 13.81 9.10 3.66
CA ARG A 18 12.92 9.41 4.79
C ARG A 18 13.40 8.69 6.07
N ARG A 19 14.52 9.17 6.64
CA ARG A 19 15.07 8.64 7.89
C ARG A 19 14.39 9.19 9.14
N ASP A 20 13.58 10.21 8.97
CA ASP A 20 12.81 10.91 10.00
C ASP A 20 11.60 10.12 10.49
N VAL A 21 11.12 9.16 9.72
CA VAL A 21 9.93 8.36 10.03
C VAL A 21 10.18 6.86 9.88
N SER A 22 9.50 6.06 10.68
CA SER A 22 9.42 4.62 10.48
C SER A 22 8.60 4.27 9.24
N MET A 23 8.60 2.99 8.83
CA MET A 23 7.71 2.50 7.78
C MET A 23 6.24 2.76 8.12
N ALA A 24 5.83 2.48 9.35
CA ALA A 24 4.48 2.75 9.83
C ALA A 24 4.13 4.24 9.80
N GLY A 25 5.06 5.10 10.24
CA GLY A 25 4.88 6.55 10.19
C GLY A 25 4.77 7.09 8.76
N LEU A 26 5.57 6.57 7.83
CA LEU A 26 5.51 6.95 6.42
C LEU A 26 4.14 6.64 5.80
N VAL A 27 3.65 5.43 6.03
CA VAL A 27 2.34 4.99 5.54
C VAL A 27 1.22 5.80 6.16
N ARG A 28 1.28 6.03 7.47
CA ARG A 28 0.27 6.81 8.19
C ARG A 28 0.18 8.24 7.69
N GLU A 29 1.31 8.91 7.42
CA GLU A 29 1.34 10.27 6.86
C GLU A 29 0.53 10.36 5.54
N ALA A 30 0.71 9.41 4.63
CA ALA A 30 -0.04 9.38 3.38
C ALA A 30 -1.54 9.13 3.60
N ILE A 31 -1.87 8.22 4.50
CA ILE A 31 -3.25 7.86 4.80
C ILE A 31 -3.98 9.04 5.45
N ASP A 32 -3.38 9.69 6.43
CA ASP A 32 -3.99 10.84 7.11
C ASP A 32 -4.29 11.96 6.11
N ASN A 33 -3.40 12.21 5.15
CA ASN A 33 -3.65 13.14 4.05
C ASN A 33 -4.82 12.71 3.15
N ALA A 34 -4.92 11.41 2.84
CA ALA A 34 -6.02 10.89 2.00
C ALA A 34 -7.37 10.97 2.73
N MET A 35 -7.40 10.59 4.01
CA MET A 35 -8.61 10.66 4.84
C MET A 35 -9.11 12.10 5.00
N LEU A 36 -8.17 13.03 5.23
CA LEU A 36 -8.49 14.46 5.29
C LEU A 36 -9.06 14.97 3.95
N ALA A 37 -8.44 14.60 2.82
CA ALA A 37 -8.91 14.99 1.50
C ALA A 37 -10.29 14.42 1.16
N ALA A 38 -10.58 13.20 1.63
CA ALA A 38 -11.87 12.55 1.47
C ALA A 38 -12.93 13.06 2.46
N ASN A 39 -12.52 13.78 3.51
CA ASN A 39 -13.37 14.15 4.65
C ASN A 39 -14.05 12.91 5.26
N LEU A 40 -13.28 11.85 5.51
CA LEU A 40 -13.74 10.59 6.07
C LEU A 40 -13.08 10.28 7.40
N GLU A 41 -13.85 9.59 8.25
CA GLU A 41 -13.36 8.96 9.46
C GLU A 41 -13.08 7.46 9.22
N TRP A 42 -12.30 6.84 10.09
CA TRP A 42 -11.89 5.43 9.96
C TRP A 42 -13.05 4.43 9.88
N ASP A 43 -14.16 4.74 10.53
CA ASP A 43 -15.37 3.88 10.55
C ASP A 43 -16.04 3.81 9.17
N ALA A 44 -15.77 4.76 8.29
CA ALA A 44 -16.28 4.77 6.91
C ALA A 44 -15.52 3.84 5.96
N ILE A 45 -14.39 3.29 6.39
CA ILE A 45 -13.57 2.37 5.58
C ILE A 45 -14.01 0.93 5.82
N ASP A 46 -14.47 0.26 4.77
CA ASP A 46 -14.93 -1.14 4.84
C ASP A 46 -13.77 -2.14 4.73
N ALA A 47 -12.75 -1.83 3.94
CA ALA A 47 -11.63 -2.71 3.69
C ALA A 47 -10.35 -1.92 3.34
N VAL A 48 -9.20 -2.55 3.57
CA VAL A 48 -7.89 -1.99 3.21
C VAL A 48 -7.20 -2.89 2.20
N ILE A 49 -6.68 -2.32 1.13
CA ILE A 49 -5.86 -3.03 0.14
C ILE A 49 -4.46 -2.45 0.17
N LEU A 50 -3.51 -3.27 0.56
CA LEU A 50 -2.11 -2.91 0.66
C LEU A 50 -1.34 -3.40 -0.57
N GLY A 51 -0.71 -2.49 -1.27
CA GLY A 51 0.18 -2.79 -2.39
C GLY A 51 1.63 -2.54 -2.02
N LYS A 52 2.48 -3.54 -2.19
CA LYS A 52 3.91 -3.43 -1.95
C LYS A 52 4.69 -4.38 -2.86
N ALA A 53 5.83 -3.92 -3.35
CA ALA A 53 6.79 -4.75 -4.07
C ALA A 53 7.45 -5.79 -3.12
N PRO A 54 8.38 -6.62 -3.59
CA PRO A 54 8.93 -7.72 -2.81
C PRO A 54 9.40 -7.35 -1.41
N ASP A 55 9.09 -8.19 -0.44
CA ASP A 55 9.37 -8.01 0.99
C ASP A 55 10.85 -7.84 1.35
N MET A 56 11.70 -8.23 0.44
CA MET A 56 13.16 -8.18 0.64
C MET A 56 13.74 -6.76 0.68
N PHE A 57 12.97 -5.73 0.31
CA PHE A 57 13.45 -4.35 0.38
C PHE A 57 13.61 -3.85 1.81
N GLU A 58 12.72 -4.20 2.71
CA GLU A 58 12.77 -3.76 4.11
C GLU A 58 12.84 -4.93 5.11
N GLY A 59 12.91 -6.17 4.60
CA GLY A 59 13.00 -7.37 5.43
C GLY A 59 11.71 -7.72 6.20
N VAL A 60 10.59 -7.12 5.84
CA VAL A 60 9.28 -7.38 6.45
C VAL A 60 8.48 -8.32 5.56
N ILE A 61 8.31 -9.56 5.97
CA ILE A 61 7.69 -10.62 5.17
C ILE A 61 6.17 -10.45 5.03
N MET A 62 5.51 -9.94 6.07
CA MET A 62 4.06 -9.73 6.12
C MET A 62 3.74 -8.27 6.45
N PRO A 63 3.98 -7.35 5.52
CA PRO A 63 3.79 -5.92 5.77
C PRO A 63 2.34 -5.58 6.12
N GLU A 64 1.36 -6.31 5.59
CA GLU A 64 -0.05 -6.14 5.90
C GLU A 64 -0.38 -6.40 7.37
N LEU A 65 0.31 -7.35 8.01
CA LEU A 65 0.16 -7.62 9.44
C LEU A 65 0.98 -6.66 10.29
N TYR A 66 2.22 -6.41 9.88
CA TYR A 66 3.12 -5.49 10.57
C TYR A 66 2.56 -4.06 10.63
N LEU A 67 1.86 -3.64 9.59
CA LEU A 67 1.29 -2.31 9.46
C LEU A 67 -0.20 -2.24 9.82
N ALA A 68 -0.84 -3.33 10.25
CA ALA A 68 -2.29 -3.41 10.42
C ALA A 68 -2.88 -2.23 11.22
N ASP A 69 -2.23 -1.84 12.31
CA ASP A 69 -2.65 -0.68 13.11
C ASP A 69 -2.43 0.64 12.34
N ALA A 70 -1.26 0.82 11.75
CA ALA A 70 -0.92 2.06 11.02
C ALA A 70 -1.82 2.31 9.81
N ILE A 71 -2.27 1.25 9.14
CA ILE A 71 -3.18 1.34 7.99
C ILE A 71 -4.66 1.29 8.37
N GLY A 72 -4.98 1.29 9.67
CA GLY A 72 -6.36 1.25 10.16
C GLY A 72 -7.11 -0.03 9.81
N ALA A 73 -6.39 -1.15 9.65
CA ALA A 73 -6.93 -2.41 9.20
C ALA A 73 -7.43 -3.33 10.33
N VAL A 74 -7.23 -2.94 11.57
CA VAL A 74 -7.66 -3.75 12.72
C VAL A 74 -9.18 -3.95 12.69
N GLY A 75 -9.60 -5.21 12.65
CA GLY A 75 -11.01 -5.58 12.57
C GLY A 75 -11.65 -5.42 11.19
N LYS A 76 -10.86 -5.13 10.15
CA LYS A 76 -11.33 -4.97 8.77
C LYS A 76 -10.67 -6.01 7.84
N PRO A 77 -11.33 -6.37 6.72
CA PRO A 77 -10.69 -7.16 5.68
C PRO A 77 -9.44 -6.44 5.13
N VAL A 78 -8.34 -7.19 5.02
CA VAL A 78 -7.09 -6.73 4.41
C VAL A 78 -6.74 -7.64 3.25
N LEU A 79 -6.45 -7.04 2.10
CA LEU A 79 -5.93 -7.76 0.95
C LEU A 79 -4.55 -7.20 0.60
N ARG A 80 -3.62 -8.09 0.30
CA ARG A 80 -2.31 -7.70 -0.21
C ARG A 80 -2.23 -7.91 -1.71
N VAL A 81 -1.69 -6.92 -2.41
CA VAL A 81 -1.39 -6.95 -3.83
C VAL A 81 0.12 -6.92 -4.02
N HIS A 82 0.63 -7.81 -4.85
CA HIS A 82 2.04 -7.94 -5.13
C HIS A 82 2.27 -8.16 -6.64
N THR A 83 2.62 -7.10 -7.35
CA THR A 83 2.89 -7.12 -8.79
C THR A 83 4.17 -6.36 -9.15
N ALA A 84 5.18 -6.45 -8.30
CA ALA A 84 6.46 -5.77 -8.46
C ALA A 84 6.30 -4.27 -8.80
N GLY A 85 6.97 -3.77 -9.83
CA GLY A 85 6.95 -2.34 -10.19
C GLY A 85 5.59 -1.78 -10.62
N SER A 86 4.61 -2.63 -10.95
CA SER A 86 3.24 -2.21 -11.32
C SER A 86 2.28 -2.19 -10.13
N VAL A 87 2.76 -2.44 -8.91
CA VAL A 87 1.92 -2.67 -7.74
C VAL A 87 0.94 -1.52 -7.44
N GLY A 88 1.33 -0.28 -7.64
CA GLY A 88 0.44 0.87 -7.42
C GLY A 88 -0.81 0.83 -8.30
N GLY A 89 -0.63 0.63 -9.60
CA GLY A 89 -1.73 0.49 -10.56
C GLY A 89 -2.59 -0.73 -10.29
N SER A 90 -1.96 -1.88 -10.02
CA SER A 90 -2.68 -3.13 -9.73
C SER A 90 -3.54 -3.02 -8.47
N THR A 91 -3.04 -2.36 -7.43
CA THR A 91 -3.80 -2.13 -6.19
C THR A 91 -5.04 -1.27 -6.46
N ALA A 92 -4.91 -0.20 -7.24
CA ALA A 92 -6.04 0.66 -7.61
C ALA A 92 -7.10 -0.10 -8.43
N VAL A 93 -6.68 -0.91 -9.40
CA VAL A 93 -7.60 -1.72 -10.22
C VAL A 93 -8.36 -2.75 -9.37
N ILE A 94 -7.66 -3.43 -8.45
CA ILE A 94 -8.28 -4.41 -7.55
C ILE A 94 -9.29 -3.72 -6.62
N ALA A 95 -8.94 -2.57 -6.06
CA ALA A 95 -9.86 -1.80 -5.21
C ALA A 95 -11.13 -1.38 -5.98
N ALA A 96 -10.95 -0.83 -7.18
CA ALA A 96 -12.09 -0.48 -8.05
C ALA A 96 -12.98 -1.69 -8.34
N SER A 97 -12.38 -2.86 -8.59
CA SER A 97 -13.14 -4.10 -8.84
C SER A 97 -13.99 -4.52 -7.64
N HIS A 98 -13.45 -4.42 -6.42
CA HIS A 98 -14.21 -4.72 -5.20
C HIS A 98 -15.36 -3.74 -4.96
N VAL A 99 -15.16 -2.45 -5.24
CA VAL A 99 -16.23 -1.46 -5.15
C VAL A 99 -17.28 -1.70 -6.23
N CYS A 100 -16.87 -1.92 -7.48
CA CYS A 100 -17.79 -2.18 -8.60
C CYS A 100 -18.60 -3.47 -8.42
N SER A 101 -18.04 -4.48 -7.75
CA SER A 101 -18.77 -5.72 -7.43
C SER A 101 -19.79 -5.55 -6.30
N GLY A 102 -19.78 -4.42 -5.60
CA GLY A 102 -20.64 -4.17 -4.44
C GLY A 102 -20.21 -4.87 -3.16
N GLN A 103 -19.02 -5.50 -3.15
CA GLN A 103 -18.49 -6.19 -1.96
C GLN A 103 -18.16 -5.20 -0.85
N PHE A 104 -17.58 -4.06 -1.20
CA PHE A 104 -17.27 -2.96 -0.30
C PHE A 104 -17.77 -1.64 -0.89
N LYS A 105 -18.18 -0.71 -0.03
CA LYS A 105 -18.56 0.66 -0.44
C LYS A 105 -17.37 1.58 -0.51
N THR A 106 -16.50 1.51 0.51
CA THR A 106 -15.35 2.38 0.65
C THR A 106 -14.11 1.55 0.94
N VAL A 107 -13.11 1.66 0.07
CA VAL A 107 -11.85 0.92 0.18
C VAL A 107 -10.70 1.91 0.28
N LEU A 108 -9.88 1.74 1.29
CA LEU A 108 -8.60 2.43 1.40
C LEU A 108 -7.54 1.65 0.65
N THR A 109 -6.89 2.28 -0.33
CA THR A 109 -5.72 1.70 -0.99
C THR A 109 -4.45 2.36 -0.48
N VAL A 110 -3.50 1.54 -0.08
CA VAL A 110 -2.21 2.00 0.43
C VAL A 110 -1.10 1.35 -0.38
N THR A 111 -0.29 2.16 -1.03
CA THR A 111 0.88 1.65 -1.75
C THR A 111 2.12 2.39 -1.29
N PHE A 112 3.18 1.67 -1.01
CA PHE A 112 4.41 2.29 -0.55
C PHE A 112 5.63 1.45 -0.86
N GLU A 113 6.78 2.12 -0.90
CA GLU A 113 8.11 1.52 -0.90
C GLU A 113 9.07 2.42 -0.12
N LYS A 114 9.84 1.83 0.77
CA LYS A 114 10.87 2.53 1.53
C LYS A 114 12.26 2.01 1.14
N GLN A 115 12.57 2.07 -0.15
CA GLN A 115 13.78 1.50 -0.74
C GLN A 115 15.08 2.08 -0.18
N SER A 116 15.02 3.27 0.45
CA SER A 116 16.20 3.88 1.06
C SER A 116 16.77 3.12 2.27
N GLU A 117 16.02 2.16 2.81
CA GLU A 117 16.45 1.31 3.93
C GLU A 117 17.04 -0.02 3.48
N SER A 118 17.04 -0.29 2.17
CA SER A 118 17.51 -1.54 1.60
C SER A 118 18.41 -1.31 0.38
N ASN A 119 19.19 -2.31 0.06
CA ASN A 119 20.00 -2.31 -1.15
C ASN A 119 19.29 -3.07 -2.28
N ALA A 120 18.53 -2.35 -3.10
CA ALA A 120 17.81 -2.91 -4.25
C ALA A 120 18.74 -3.60 -5.28
N THR A 121 20.04 -3.34 -5.24
CA THR A 121 21.03 -4.00 -6.09
C THR A 121 21.23 -5.48 -5.75
N TRP A 122 20.95 -5.89 -4.54
CA TRP A 122 21.04 -7.28 -4.11
C TRP A 122 20.17 -8.22 -4.95
N LEU A 123 19.03 -7.75 -5.38
CA LEU A 123 18.09 -8.51 -6.24
C LEU A 123 18.64 -8.78 -7.64
N ARG A 124 19.47 -7.88 -8.18
CA ARG A 124 20.04 -8.06 -9.51
C ARG A 124 21.09 -9.16 -9.56
N HIS A 125 21.78 -9.42 -8.46
CA HIS A 125 22.88 -10.40 -8.43
C HIS A 125 22.41 -11.84 -8.16
N HIS A 126 21.22 -12.05 -7.61
CA HIS A 126 20.74 -13.38 -7.26
C HIS A 126 19.70 -13.95 -8.21
N SER A 127 19.17 -13.16 -9.15
CA SER A 127 18.06 -13.59 -10.01
C SER A 127 18.45 -14.02 -11.43
N LEU A 128 19.74 -14.00 -11.81
CA LEU A 128 20.18 -14.30 -13.16
C LEU A 128 21.45 -15.16 -13.20
N HIS A 129 21.39 -16.37 -12.66
CA HIS A 129 22.20 -17.46 -13.14
C HIS A 129 21.32 -18.44 -13.91
N VAL A 130 21.03 -18.11 -15.16
CA VAL A 130 20.69 -19.12 -16.15
C VAL A 130 22.01 -19.77 -16.58
N THR A 131 22.37 -20.88 -15.97
CA THR A 131 23.39 -21.77 -16.51
C THR A 131 22.79 -22.49 -17.71
N ARG A 132 23.41 -22.30 -18.89
CA ARG A 132 23.18 -23.17 -20.04
C ARG A 132 23.79 -24.54 -19.79
#